data_1ce4006a0790cb09ce239dae9d00d39e
#
_entry.id   1ce4006a0790cb09ce239dae9d00d39e
#
_cell.length_a   1.000
_cell.length_b   1.000
_cell.length_c   1.000
_cell.angle_alpha   90.00
_cell.angle_beta   90.00
_cell.angle_gamma   90.00
#
_symmetry.space_group_name_H-M   'P 1'
#
loop_
_entity.id
_entity.type
_entity.pdbx_description
1 polymer ?
#
loop_
_entity_poly.entity_id
_entity_poly.type
_entity_poly.pdbx_seq_one_letter_code
_entity_poly.pdbx_strand_id
1 'polypeptide(L)'
;EDFVQRVNTDIVNKLVNLASRNAGFIAKRFKGKLADKLEDESLFAEFTAQAEQIAAYYESREYNKAIREIMALTDKANKYIDEKAPWVIAKEEGKEAELQAVCSMGIELFRVLMSYLKPVLPKLAERAEAFLQAELRWDNIHQPLLGHTLAPFKALFSRLEKKQIDAVVEETKALFAAANKAAEKTEAKPTALSAVEPIAETITIDDFAKLDMRVAKVLKCEAVPESNKLLRFELDLGDHTRQVFSGIKAAYNKPEELEGRFVIMVANLAP
;
A
#
# COMPACT_ATOMS: atom_id res chain seq x y z
N GLU A 1 1.58 8.37 18.24
CA GLU A 1 2.88 9.07 18.43
C GLU A 1 3.99 8.49 17.57
N ASP A 2 4.18 7.19 17.59
CA ASP A 2 5.24 6.47 16.85
C ASP A 2 5.17 6.69 15.32
N PHE A 3 3.97 6.68 14.73
CA PHE A 3 3.77 6.95 13.31
C PHE A 3 4.23 8.36 12.89
N VAL A 4 3.82 9.39 13.67
CA VAL A 4 4.22 10.78 13.40
C VAL A 4 5.73 10.94 13.50
N GLN A 5 6.33 10.34 14.52
CA GLN A 5 7.77 10.37 14.73
C GLN A 5 8.52 9.69 13.59
N ARG A 6 8.09 8.50 13.16
CA ARG A 6 8.71 7.78 12.04
C ARG A 6 8.62 8.53 10.73
N VAL A 7 7.44 9.03 10.36
CA VAL A 7 7.28 9.80 9.12
C VAL A 7 8.15 11.06 9.15
N ASN A 8 8.17 11.79 10.27
CA ASN A 8 9.00 12.97 10.38
C ASN A 8 10.49 12.66 10.34
N THR A 9 10.92 11.55 10.91
CA THR A 9 12.33 11.16 10.90
C THR A 9 12.74 10.62 9.53
N ASP A 10 12.04 9.63 9.01
CA ASP A 10 12.49 8.89 7.83
C ASP A 10 12.17 9.65 6.53
N ILE A 11 10.97 10.22 6.42
CA ILE A 11 10.56 10.90 5.18
C ILE A 11 11.04 12.35 5.17
N VAL A 12 10.77 13.13 6.24
CA VAL A 12 11.09 14.55 6.23
C VAL A 12 12.58 14.80 6.47
N ASN A 13 13.12 14.28 7.58
CA ASN A 13 14.48 14.62 8.00
C ASN A 13 15.57 13.88 7.22
N LYS A 14 15.29 12.69 6.68
CA LYS A 14 16.26 11.92 5.90
C LYS A 14 16.03 12.10 4.39
N LEU A 15 14.91 11.58 3.87
CA LEU A 15 14.66 11.50 2.43
C LEU A 15 14.49 12.89 1.76
N VAL A 16 13.51 13.67 2.24
CA VAL A 16 13.22 15.00 1.66
C VAL A 16 14.37 15.98 1.92
N ASN A 17 15.00 15.89 3.08
CA ASN A 17 16.15 16.72 3.41
C ASN A 17 17.36 16.45 2.50
N LEU A 18 17.58 15.20 2.10
CA LEU A 18 18.60 14.85 1.10
C LEU A 18 18.43 15.67 -0.18
N ALA A 19 17.22 15.70 -0.74
CA ALA A 19 16.93 16.51 -1.93
C ALA A 19 17.07 18.01 -1.66
N SER A 20 16.49 18.51 -0.57
CA SER A 20 16.46 19.93 -0.22
C SER A 20 17.87 20.55 -0.07
N ARG A 21 18.75 19.84 0.65
CA ARG A 21 20.14 20.29 0.88
C ARG A 21 20.92 20.42 -0.42
N ASN A 22 20.82 19.44 -1.31
CA ASN A 22 21.54 19.41 -2.59
C ASN A 22 20.91 20.37 -3.61
N ALA A 23 19.58 20.42 -3.72
CA ALA A 23 18.86 21.31 -4.62
C ALA A 23 19.18 22.78 -4.37
N GLY A 24 19.40 23.16 -3.10
CA GLY A 24 19.79 24.53 -2.75
C GLY A 24 21.09 25.00 -3.40
N PHE A 25 22.10 24.13 -3.45
CA PHE A 25 23.37 24.44 -4.13
C PHE A 25 23.21 24.43 -5.66
N ILE A 26 22.55 23.42 -6.20
CA ILE A 26 22.30 23.29 -7.65
C ILE A 26 21.54 24.51 -8.18
N ALA A 27 20.49 24.95 -7.50
CA ALA A 27 19.72 26.12 -7.90
C ALA A 27 20.55 27.43 -7.84
N LYS A 28 21.23 27.65 -6.71
CA LYS A 28 21.93 28.92 -6.45
C LYS A 28 23.21 29.10 -7.26
N ARG A 29 23.98 28.04 -7.47
CA ARG A 29 25.30 28.09 -8.09
C ARG A 29 25.29 27.67 -9.56
N PHE A 30 24.38 26.76 -9.95
CA PHE A 30 24.39 26.12 -11.27
C PHE A 30 23.07 26.30 -12.04
N LYS A 31 22.21 27.26 -11.65
CA LYS A 31 20.95 27.59 -12.33
C LYS A 31 20.02 26.37 -12.51
N GLY A 32 20.06 25.43 -11.57
CA GLY A 32 19.28 24.19 -11.63
C GLY A 32 19.91 23.06 -12.45
N LYS A 33 21.05 23.27 -13.11
CA LYS A 33 21.68 22.26 -13.98
C LYS A 33 22.50 21.25 -13.18
N LEU A 34 22.23 19.96 -13.38
CA LEU A 34 23.02 18.85 -12.84
C LEU A 34 24.35 18.69 -13.61
N ALA A 35 25.30 18.00 -13.00
CA ALA A 35 26.58 17.66 -13.63
C ALA A 35 26.37 16.75 -14.85
N ASP A 36 27.31 16.84 -15.81
CA ASP A 36 27.28 16.05 -17.04
C ASP A 36 27.79 14.61 -16.86
N LYS A 37 28.21 14.22 -15.64
CA LYS A 37 28.62 12.85 -15.26
C LYS A 37 28.41 12.61 -13.77
N LEU A 38 28.29 11.33 -13.42
CA LEU A 38 28.21 10.91 -12.03
C LEU A 38 29.53 11.15 -11.30
N GLU A 39 29.46 11.53 -10.05
CA GLU A 39 30.65 11.68 -9.19
C GLU A 39 31.14 10.29 -8.71
N ASP A 40 30.22 9.37 -8.45
CA ASP A 40 30.51 8.01 -8.02
C ASP A 40 29.59 7.00 -8.73
N GLU A 41 30.08 6.43 -9.82
CA GLU A 41 29.33 5.42 -10.60
C GLU A 41 29.11 4.14 -9.80
N SER A 42 30.04 3.78 -8.92
CA SER A 42 29.95 2.56 -8.10
C SER A 42 28.82 2.68 -7.09
N LEU A 43 28.71 3.81 -6.41
CA LEU A 43 27.63 4.08 -5.47
C LEU A 43 26.28 4.13 -6.19
N PHE A 44 26.20 4.74 -7.37
CA PHE A 44 24.95 4.75 -8.16
C PHE A 44 24.55 3.34 -8.56
N ALA A 45 25.50 2.53 -9.04
CA ALA A 45 25.24 1.14 -9.41
C ALA A 45 24.77 0.30 -8.21
N GLU A 46 25.34 0.50 -7.03
CA GLU A 46 24.90 -0.17 -5.81
C GLU A 46 23.43 0.13 -5.47
N PHE A 47 23.01 1.39 -5.60
CA PHE A 47 21.63 1.79 -5.35
C PHE A 47 20.67 1.18 -6.36
N THR A 48 21.03 1.22 -7.64
CA THR A 48 20.16 0.70 -8.70
C THR A 48 20.10 -0.83 -8.76
N ALA A 49 21.15 -1.53 -8.29
CA ALA A 49 21.18 -2.98 -8.20
C ALA A 49 20.14 -3.56 -7.22
N GLN A 50 19.59 -2.76 -6.29
CA GLN A 50 18.56 -3.22 -5.36
C GLN A 50 17.16 -3.29 -5.99
N ALA A 51 17.00 -2.89 -7.25
CA ALA A 51 15.69 -2.81 -7.90
C ALA A 51 14.94 -4.15 -7.91
N GLU A 52 15.59 -5.23 -8.32
CA GLU A 52 14.97 -6.55 -8.38
C GLU A 52 14.54 -7.05 -7.00
N GLN A 53 15.39 -6.89 -6.00
CA GLN A 53 15.09 -7.35 -4.64
C GLN A 53 13.94 -6.56 -4.01
N ILE A 54 13.92 -5.24 -4.20
CA ILE A 54 12.84 -4.38 -3.68
C ILE A 54 11.53 -4.68 -4.42
N ALA A 55 11.58 -4.91 -5.74
CA ALA A 55 10.41 -5.33 -6.52
C ALA A 55 9.85 -6.66 -5.99
N ALA A 56 10.71 -7.66 -5.76
CA ALA A 56 10.29 -8.95 -5.21
C ALA A 56 9.62 -8.81 -3.83
N TYR A 57 10.10 -7.92 -2.97
CA TYR A 57 9.42 -7.63 -1.69
C TYR A 57 8.04 -7.00 -1.88
N TYR A 58 7.86 -6.10 -2.85
CA TYR A 58 6.55 -5.54 -3.15
C TYR A 58 5.58 -6.59 -3.69
N GLU A 59 6.02 -7.44 -4.63
CA GLU A 59 5.22 -8.51 -5.22
C GLU A 59 4.80 -9.55 -4.18
N SER A 60 5.70 -9.93 -3.28
CA SER A 60 5.42 -10.86 -2.17
C SER A 60 4.67 -10.20 -1.01
N ARG A 61 4.32 -8.91 -1.09
CA ARG A 61 3.66 -8.10 -0.04
C ARG A 61 4.48 -7.98 1.26
N GLU A 62 5.79 -8.15 1.17
CA GLU A 62 6.71 -7.96 2.29
C GLU A 62 7.13 -6.48 2.43
N TYR A 63 6.13 -5.60 2.50
CA TYR A 63 6.33 -4.13 2.51
C TYR A 63 7.32 -3.64 3.57
N ASN A 64 7.33 -4.28 4.75
CA ASN A 64 8.26 -3.93 5.81
C ASN A 64 9.72 -4.17 5.42
N LYS A 65 10.00 -5.22 4.63
CA LYS A 65 11.35 -5.50 4.12
C LYS A 65 11.73 -4.48 3.06
N ALA A 66 10.84 -4.21 2.10
CA ALA A 66 11.07 -3.19 1.08
C ALA A 66 11.42 -1.83 1.70
N ILE A 67 10.59 -1.35 2.63
CA ILE A 67 10.83 -0.06 3.30
C ILE A 67 12.13 -0.06 4.11
N ARG A 68 12.47 -1.15 4.78
CA ARG A 68 13.73 -1.27 5.52
C ARG A 68 14.95 -1.12 4.61
N GLU A 69 14.96 -1.81 3.47
CA GLU A 69 16.04 -1.69 2.48
C GLU A 69 16.14 -0.26 1.92
N ILE A 70 15.01 0.34 1.55
CA ILE A 70 14.99 1.72 1.04
C ILE A 70 15.50 2.70 2.10
N MET A 71 15.15 2.51 3.37
CA MET A 71 15.65 3.38 4.44
C MET A 71 17.14 3.15 4.72
N ALA A 72 17.66 1.93 4.61
CA ALA A 72 19.10 1.66 4.70
C ALA A 72 19.87 2.38 3.58
N LEU A 73 19.37 2.35 2.34
CA LEU A 73 19.92 3.12 1.23
C LEU A 73 19.82 4.63 1.49
N THR A 74 18.73 5.11 2.08
CA THR A 74 18.56 6.52 2.44
C THR A 74 19.59 6.96 3.46
N ASP A 75 19.87 6.15 4.47
CA ASP A 75 20.91 6.42 5.46
C ASP A 75 22.30 6.46 4.80
N LYS A 76 22.57 5.54 3.85
CA LYS A 76 23.81 5.53 3.07
C LYS A 76 23.97 6.80 2.21
N ALA A 77 22.90 7.26 1.55
CA ALA A 77 22.92 8.50 0.78
C ALA A 77 23.21 9.73 1.65
N ASN A 78 22.60 9.80 2.84
CA ASN A 78 22.87 10.90 3.76
C ASN A 78 24.33 10.85 4.28
N LYS A 79 24.84 9.65 4.61
CA LYS A 79 26.22 9.46 5.01
C LYS A 79 27.20 9.95 3.93
N TYR A 80 26.96 9.59 2.66
CA TYR A 80 27.75 10.08 1.53
C TYR A 80 27.78 11.61 1.47
N ILE A 81 26.65 12.29 1.58
CA ILE A 81 26.57 13.75 1.58
C ILE A 81 27.26 14.38 2.81
N ASP A 82 27.14 13.73 3.97
CA ASP A 82 27.82 14.21 5.19
C ASP A 82 29.34 14.06 5.11
N GLU A 83 29.85 12.99 4.51
CA GLU A 83 31.27 12.75 4.26
C GLU A 83 31.85 13.72 3.22
N LYS A 84 31.14 13.96 2.10
CA LYS A 84 31.55 14.92 1.07
C LYS A 84 31.42 16.38 1.50
N ALA A 85 30.56 16.66 2.47
CA ALA A 85 30.34 17.96 3.08
C ALA A 85 30.22 19.12 2.07
N PRO A 86 29.22 19.12 1.14
CA PRO A 86 29.13 20.14 0.09
C PRO A 86 29.04 21.56 0.63
N TRP A 87 28.63 21.78 1.87
CA TRP A 87 28.64 23.10 2.54
C TRP A 87 30.05 23.58 2.88
N VAL A 88 31.03 22.68 2.95
CA VAL A 88 32.47 23.03 3.10
C VAL A 88 33.02 23.34 1.72
N ILE A 89 32.83 22.44 0.74
CA ILE A 89 33.26 22.63 -0.65
C ILE A 89 32.78 23.98 -1.20
N ALA A 90 31.54 24.35 -0.90
CA ALA A 90 30.94 25.62 -1.37
C ALA A 90 31.64 26.88 -0.88
N LYS A 91 32.54 26.81 0.10
CA LYS A 91 33.33 27.94 0.64
C LYS A 91 34.72 28.01 0.02
N GLU A 92 35.15 26.99 -0.71
CA GLU A 92 36.43 26.91 -1.34
C GLU A 92 36.37 27.43 -2.78
N GLU A 93 37.27 28.33 -3.15
CA GLU A 93 37.34 28.83 -4.51
C GLU A 93 37.91 27.78 -5.46
N GLY A 94 37.39 27.71 -6.69
CA GLY A 94 37.84 26.77 -7.72
C GLY A 94 37.28 25.36 -7.60
N LYS A 95 36.41 25.09 -6.61
CA LYS A 95 35.78 23.77 -6.41
C LYS A 95 34.32 23.68 -6.89
N GLU A 96 33.91 24.57 -7.78
CA GLU A 96 32.52 24.62 -8.28
C GLU A 96 32.12 23.31 -8.97
N ALA A 97 33.02 22.72 -9.78
CA ALA A 97 32.76 21.47 -10.48
C ALA A 97 32.57 20.27 -9.51
N GLU A 98 33.41 20.22 -8.45
CA GLU A 98 33.29 19.21 -7.39
C GLU A 98 31.99 19.38 -6.63
N LEU A 99 31.64 20.61 -6.26
CA LEU A 99 30.35 20.91 -5.59
C LEU A 99 29.17 20.48 -6.45
N GLN A 100 29.19 20.80 -7.75
CA GLN A 100 28.13 20.42 -8.67
C GLN A 100 28.02 18.90 -8.77
N ALA A 101 29.12 18.19 -8.90
CA ALA A 101 29.16 16.73 -9.02
C ALA A 101 28.59 16.06 -7.76
N VAL A 102 29.02 16.45 -6.57
CA VAL A 102 28.54 15.91 -5.28
C VAL A 102 27.06 16.19 -5.09
N CYS A 103 26.59 17.42 -5.32
CA CYS A 103 25.19 17.75 -5.17
C CYS A 103 24.31 17.05 -6.21
N SER A 104 24.79 16.90 -7.46
CA SER A 104 24.09 16.14 -8.50
C SER A 104 23.95 14.67 -8.13
N MET A 105 25.00 14.07 -7.57
CA MET A 105 24.95 12.71 -7.05
C MET A 105 23.89 12.55 -5.95
N GLY A 106 23.82 13.49 -5.01
CA GLY A 106 22.78 13.50 -3.97
C GLY A 106 21.35 13.55 -4.55
N ILE A 107 21.14 14.30 -5.64
CA ILE A 107 19.85 14.34 -6.36
C ILE A 107 19.58 13.02 -7.08
N GLU A 108 20.57 12.39 -7.68
CA GLU A 108 20.42 11.08 -8.33
C GLU A 108 20.06 9.97 -7.33
N LEU A 109 20.73 9.93 -6.19
CA LEU A 109 20.39 8.99 -5.13
C LEU A 109 18.96 9.21 -4.62
N PHE A 110 18.54 10.47 -4.45
CA PHE A 110 17.16 10.81 -4.11
C PHE A 110 16.18 10.33 -5.19
N ARG A 111 16.48 10.50 -6.48
CA ARG A 111 15.66 10.03 -7.60
C ARG A 111 15.45 8.51 -7.53
N VAL A 112 16.50 7.74 -7.34
CA VAL A 112 16.44 6.28 -7.22
C VAL A 112 15.55 5.87 -6.03
N LEU A 113 15.78 6.48 -4.86
CA LEU A 113 14.98 6.21 -3.65
C LEU A 113 13.50 6.54 -3.85
N MET A 114 13.19 7.65 -4.52
CA MET A 114 11.82 8.02 -4.83
C MET A 114 11.16 7.09 -5.85
N SER A 115 11.92 6.53 -6.80
CA SER A 115 11.41 5.50 -7.72
C SER A 115 10.98 4.26 -6.95
N TYR A 116 11.75 3.84 -5.95
CA TYR A 116 11.41 2.71 -5.07
C TYR A 116 10.19 3.00 -4.17
N LEU A 117 10.05 4.24 -3.71
CA LEU A 117 8.95 4.65 -2.83
C LEU A 117 7.66 5.02 -3.56
N LYS A 118 7.68 5.21 -4.89
CA LYS A 118 6.50 5.61 -5.67
C LYS A 118 5.28 4.71 -5.44
N PRO A 119 5.40 3.37 -5.32
CA PRO A 119 4.23 2.51 -5.06
C PRO A 119 3.52 2.81 -3.73
N VAL A 120 4.24 3.27 -2.71
CA VAL A 120 3.69 3.52 -1.37
C VAL A 120 3.48 5.01 -1.06
N LEU A 121 4.18 5.90 -1.76
CA LEU A 121 4.11 7.35 -1.60
C LEU A 121 3.84 8.06 -2.93
N PRO A 122 2.76 7.73 -3.67
CA PRO A 122 2.53 8.23 -5.03
C PRO A 122 2.47 9.77 -5.10
N LYS A 123 1.80 10.43 -4.15
CA LYS A 123 1.72 11.90 -4.12
C LYS A 123 3.04 12.60 -3.83
N LEU A 124 3.91 11.97 -3.05
CA LEU A 124 5.28 12.48 -2.85
C LEU A 124 6.10 12.30 -4.12
N ALA A 125 5.93 11.15 -4.81
CA ALA A 125 6.58 10.87 -6.08
C ALA A 125 6.16 11.88 -7.18
N GLU A 126 4.88 12.21 -7.32
CA GLU A 126 4.39 13.25 -8.24
C GLU A 126 5.09 14.61 -8.00
N ARG A 127 5.27 15.00 -6.73
CA ARG A 127 5.97 16.22 -6.38
C ARG A 127 7.47 16.14 -6.69
N ALA A 128 8.07 14.96 -6.48
CA ALA A 128 9.47 14.71 -6.83
C ALA A 128 9.67 14.74 -8.35
N GLU A 129 8.77 14.15 -9.14
CA GLU A 129 8.77 14.22 -10.61
C GLU A 129 8.68 15.66 -11.13
N ALA A 130 7.77 16.45 -10.52
CA ALA A 130 7.64 17.86 -10.87
C ALA A 130 8.92 18.67 -10.55
N PHE A 131 9.60 18.36 -9.45
CA PHE A 131 10.89 18.95 -9.10
C PHE A 131 12.02 18.49 -10.03
N LEU A 132 12.10 17.17 -10.26
CA LEU A 132 13.11 16.56 -11.09
C LEU A 132 12.91 16.85 -12.58
N GLN A 133 11.73 17.29 -13.01
CA GLN A 133 11.31 17.42 -14.42
C GLN A 133 11.53 16.11 -15.20
N ALA A 134 11.33 14.99 -14.53
CA ALA A 134 11.53 13.65 -15.06
C ALA A 134 10.55 12.66 -14.41
N GLU A 135 10.08 11.71 -15.17
CA GLU A 135 9.21 10.65 -14.68
C GLU A 135 10.02 9.60 -13.90
N LEU A 136 9.52 9.21 -12.73
CA LEU A 136 10.07 8.15 -11.90
C LEU A 136 9.48 6.81 -12.35
N ARG A 137 10.29 6.03 -13.06
CA ARG A 137 9.91 4.72 -13.58
C ARG A 137 10.91 3.67 -13.13
N TRP A 138 10.42 2.46 -12.96
CA TRP A 138 11.26 1.33 -12.56
C TRP A 138 12.25 0.91 -13.67
N ASP A 139 11.80 0.98 -14.92
CA ASP A 139 12.58 0.61 -16.10
C ASP A 139 13.69 1.61 -16.46
N ASN A 140 13.59 2.86 -16.00
CA ASN A 140 14.63 3.89 -16.25
C ASN A 140 15.52 4.17 -15.05
N ILE A 141 15.43 3.37 -13.98
CA ILE A 141 16.14 3.63 -12.72
C ILE A 141 17.66 3.66 -12.89
N HIS A 142 18.19 2.91 -13.84
CA HIS A 142 19.62 2.84 -14.19
C HIS A 142 20.10 3.99 -15.08
N GLN A 143 19.22 4.88 -15.51
CA GLN A 143 19.56 6.01 -16.39
C GLN A 143 19.64 7.30 -15.58
N PRO A 144 20.85 7.81 -15.29
CA PRO A 144 21.00 9.05 -14.52
C PRO A 144 20.60 10.29 -15.33
N LEU A 145 20.14 11.34 -14.63
CA LEU A 145 19.76 12.63 -15.21
C LEU A 145 21.00 13.53 -15.42
N LEU A 146 21.90 13.14 -16.32
CA LEU A 146 23.14 13.88 -16.59
C LEU A 146 22.86 15.17 -17.37
N GLY A 147 23.48 16.27 -16.96
CA GLY A 147 23.33 17.59 -17.60
C GLY A 147 21.90 18.15 -17.58
N HIS A 148 21.01 17.50 -16.86
CA HIS A 148 19.58 17.80 -16.79
C HIS A 148 19.32 19.05 -15.93
N THR A 149 18.21 19.75 -16.21
CA THR A 149 17.84 20.96 -15.47
C THR A 149 16.63 20.67 -14.60
N LEU A 150 16.77 20.94 -13.31
CA LEU A 150 15.73 20.76 -12.30
C LEU A 150 14.78 21.98 -12.26
N ALA A 151 13.52 21.76 -11.87
CA ALA A 151 12.64 22.86 -11.49
C ALA A 151 13.09 23.49 -10.15
N PRO A 152 12.65 24.74 -9.84
CA PRO A 152 12.88 25.32 -8.52
C PRO A 152 12.33 24.41 -7.42
N PHE A 153 13.16 24.13 -6.41
CA PHE A 153 12.77 23.27 -5.31
C PHE A 153 11.65 23.90 -4.48
N LYS A 154 10.57 23.18 -4.34
CA LYS A 154 9.48 23.46 -3.40
C LYS A 154 9.45 22.36 -2.35
N ALA A 155 9.01 22.68 -1.12
CA ALA A 155 8.91 21.68 -0.07
C ALA A 155 8.06 20.49 -0.54
N LEU A 156 8.70 19.33 -0.69
CA LEU A 156 8.05 18.10 -1.19
C LEU A 156 7.10 17.51 -0.15
N PHE A 157 7.42 17.66 1.12
CA PHE A 157 6.63 17.17 2.24
C PHE A 157 6.82 18.09 3.45
N SER A 158 5.77 18.30 4.23
CA SER A 158 5.81 19.05 5.49
C SER A 158 5.75 18.09 6.68
N ARG A 159 6.28 18.53 7.83
CA ARG A 159 6.19 17.75 9.06
C ARG A 159 4.74 17.46 9.42
N LEU A 160 4.48 16.23 9.83
CA LEU A 160 3.19 15.84 10.38
C LEU A 160 3.07 16.32 11.82
N GLU A 161 1.91 16.87 12.15
CA GLU A 161 1.53 17.20 13.51
C GLU A 161 0.47 16.21 14.02
N LYS A 162 0.49 15.92 15.32
CA LYS A 162 -0.46 14.99 15.95
C LYS A 162 -1.90 15.35 15.63
N LYS A 163 -2.24 16.65 15.65
CA LYS A 163 -3.60 17.13 15.34
C LYS A 163 -4.12 16.71 13.96
N GLN A 164 -3.22 16.54 12.97
CA GLN A 164 -3.61 16.11 11.63
C GLN A 164 -4.00 14.63 11.63
N ILE A 165 -3.30 13.82 12.40
CA ILE A 165 -3.62 12.40 12.57
C ILE A 165 -4.91 12.24 13.38
N ASP A 166 -5.06 13.00 14.47
CA ASP A 166 -6.28 12.99 15.27
C ASP A 166 -7.51 13.36 14.43
N ALA A 167 -7.40 14.35 13.52
CA ALA A 167 -8.45 14.74 12.60
C ALA A 167 -8.84 13.59 11.64
N VAL A 168 -7.86 12.91 11.04
CA VAL A 168 -8.09 11.75 10.16
C VAL A 168 -8.75 10.60 10.92
N VAL A 169 -8.32 10.33 12.15
CA VAL A 169 -8.91 9.29 13.00
C VAL A 169 -10.38 9.62 13.31
N GLU A 170 -10.69 10.86 13.67
CA GLU A 170 -12.08 11.27 13.96
C GLU A 170 -12.96 11.24 12.70
N GLU A 171 -12.44 11.68 11.56
CA GLU A 171 -13.15 11.57 10.27
C GLU A 171 -13.43 10.11 9.91
N THR A 172 -12.46 9.24 10.09
CA THR A 172 -12.61 7.79 9.84
C THR A 172 -13.66 7.19 10.77
N LYS A 173 -13.63 7.50 12.06
CA LYS A 173 -14.67 7.07 13.01
C LYS A 173 -16.07 7.55 12.60
N ALA A 174 -16.19 8.82 12.18
CA ALA A 174 -17.45 9.38 11.71
C ALA A 174 -17.97 8.67 10.45
N LEU A 175 -17.09 8.34 9.50
CA LEU A 175 -17.43 7.56 8.30
C LEU A 175 -17.91 6.15 8.64
N PHE A 176 -17.23 5.44 9.54
CA PHE A 176 -17.68 4.13 10.01
C PHE A 176 -19.02 4.20 10.76
N ALA A 177 -19.19 5.21 11.61
CA ALA A 177 -20.47 5.42 12.29
C ALA A 177 -21.62 5.74 11.31
N ALA A 178 -21.34 6.53 10.27
CA ALA A 178 -22.32 6.82 9.22
C ALA A 178 -22.62 5.59 8.36
N ALA A 179 -21.60 4.78 8.01
CA ALA A 179 -21.78 3.53 7.28
C ALA A 179 -22.61 2.51 8.08
N ASN A 180 -22.34 2.37 9.37
CA ASN A 180 -23.12 1.51 10.26
C ASN A 180 -24.58 1.99 10.37
N LYS A 181 -24.81 3.30 10.52
CA LYS A 181 -26.19 3.87 10.50
C LYS A 181 -26.88 3.73 9.15
N ALA A 182 -26.13 3.74 8.05
CA ALA A 182 -26.68 3.48 6.71
C ALA A 182 -27.02 2.00 6.54
N ALA A 183 -26.17 1.10 7.04
CA ALA A 183 -26.45 -0.32 7.10
C ALA A 183 -27.68 -0.64 7.98
N GLU A 184 -27.81 0.02 9.14
CA GLU A 184 -29.01 -0.07 10.00
C GLU A 184 -30.28 0.53 9.33
N LYS A 185 -30.14 1.49 8.40
CA LYS A 185 -31.28 2.04 7.65
C LYS A 185 -31.66 1.22 6.42
N THR A 186 -30.75 0.42 5.89
CA THR A 186 -31.01 -0.53 4.79
C THR A 186 -31.40 -1.91 5.30
N GLU A 187 -31.25 -2.20 6.58
CA GLU A 187 -31.98 -3.27 7.20
C GLU A 187 -33.47 -2.89 7.22
N ALA A 188 -34.19 -3.43 6.25
CA ALA A 188 -35.63 -3.44 6.28
C ALA A 188 -36.05 -3.83 7.70
N LYS A 189 -36.99 -3.02 8.29
CA LYS A 189 -37.63 -3.24 9.55
C LYS A 189 -37.68 -4.74 9.87
N PRO A 190 -37.04 -5.21 10.95
CA PRO A 190 -37.14 -6.63 11.26
C PRO A 190 -38.62 -6.93 11.45
N THR A 191 -39.17 -7.64 10.49
CA THR A 191 -40.42 -8.38 10.73
C THR A 191 -40.13 -9.19 11.98
N ALA A 192 -40.91 -9.02 13.02
CA ALA A 192 -40.74 -9.60 14.35
C ALA A 192 -40.07 -10.98 14.25
N LEU A 193 -38.78 -11.03 14.52
CA LEU A 193 -38.03 -12.27 14.66
C LEU A 193 -38.71 -12.99 15.83
N SER A 194 -39.41 -14.04 15.50
CA SER A 194 -39.81 -15.07 16.46
C SER A 194 -38.63 -15.34 17.38
N ALA A 195 -38.89 -15.43 18.68
CA ALA A 195 -37.96 -15.56 19.78
C ALA A 195 -36.61 -16.18 19.34
N VAL A 196 -35.53 -15.40 19.51
CA VAL A 196 -34.17 -15.90 19.26
C VAL A 196 -33.97 -17.09 20.18
N GLU A 197 -33.75 -18.26 19.60
CA GLU A 197 -33.44 -19.45 20.37
C GLU A 197 -32.20 -19.19 21.23
N PRO A 198 -32.14 -19.68 22.46
CA PRO A 198 -30.98 -19.50 23.32
C PRO A 198 -29.72 -20.07 22.64
N ILE A 199 -28.60 -19.41 22.83
CA ILE A 199 -27.30 -19.87 22.31
C ILE A 199 -27.07 -21.31 22.78
N ALA A 200 -26.74 -22.20 21.85
CA ALA A 200 -26.44 -23.60 22.15
C ALA A 200 -25.20 -23.73 23.05
N GLU A 201 -24.98 -24.96 23.55
CA GLU A 201 -23.82 -25.23 24.41
C GLU A 201 -22.49 -24.83 23.73
N THR A 202 -21.53 -24.36 24.54
CA THR A 202 -20.22 -23.98 24.07
C THR A 202 -19.47 -25.21 23.54
N ILE A 203 -18.94 -25.09 22.31
CA ILE A 203 -18.08 -26.10 21.69
C ILE A 203 -16.63 -25.70 21.76
N THR A 204 -15.75 -26.68 21.70
CA THR A 204 -14.28 -26.47 21.63
C THR A 204 -13.82 -26.21 20.18
N ILE A 205 -12.60 -25.75 20.02
CA ILE A 205 -11.98 -25.62 18.68
C ILE A 205 -11.86 -26.98 17.99
N ASP A 206 -11.65 -28.05 18.75
CA ASP A 206 -11.57 -29.42 18.23
C ASP A 206 -12.95 -29.90 17.74
N ASP A 207 -14.04 -29.47 18.36
CA ASP A 207 -15.39 -29.75 17.89
C ASP A 207 -15.69 -28.99 16.60
N PHE A 208 -15.28 -27.73 16.51
CA PHE A 208 -15.40 -26.95 15.29
C PHE A 208 -14.56 -27.54 14.15
N ALA A 209 -13.34 -28.02 14.43
CA ALA A 209 -12.46 -28.65 13.44
C ALA A 209 -13.00 -29.94 12.84
N LYS A 210 -14.03 -30.57 13.45
CA LYS A 210 -14.73 -31.73 12.89
C LYS A 210 -15.68 -31.38 11.74
N LEU A 211 -16.01 -30.08 11.56
CA LEU A 211 -16.89 -29.63 10.48
C LEU A 211 -16.09 -29.51 9.18
N ASP A 212 -16.48 -30.28 8.16
CA ASP A 212 -15.94 -30.09 6.79
C ASP A 212 -16.79 -29.06 6.05
N MET A 213 -16.33 -27.80 6.05
CA MET A 213 -16.98 -26.71 5.35
C MET A 213 -16.39 -26.54 3.96
N ARG A 214 -17.24 -26.60 2.92
CA ARG A 214 -16.80 -26.44 1.52
C ARG A 214 -17.57 -25.33 0.82
N VAL A 215 -16.89 -24.67 -0.10
CA VAL A 215 -17.53 -23.76 -1.04
C VAL A 215 -18.07 -24.58 -2.20
N ALA A 216 -19.36 -24.40 -2.51
CA ALA A 216 -20.02 -25.06 -3.62
C ALA A 216 -20.77 -24.05 -4.49
N LYS A 217 -20.84 -24.30 -5.78
CA LYS A 217 -21.64 -23.49 -6.71
C LYS A 217 -23.04 -24.04 -6.82
N VAL A 218 -24.04 -23.18 -6.70
CA VAL A 218 -25.46 -23.57 -6.89
C VAL A 218 -25.71 -23.78 -8.37
N LEU A 219 -25.97 -25.00 -8.78
CA LEU A 219 -26.35 -25.35 -10.14
C LEU A 219 -27.86 -25.15 -10.33
N LYS A 220 -28.65 -25.56 -9.35
CA LYS A 220 -30.12 -25.46 -9.36
C LYS A 220 -30.67 -25.20 -7.97
N CYS A 221 -31.71 -24.39 -7.88
CA CYS A 221 -32.44 -24.14 -6.62
C CYS A 221 -33.93 -24.11 -6.87
N GLU A 222 -34.64 -25.00 -6.21
CA GLU A 222 -36.11 -25.17 -6.38
C GLU A 222 -36.83 -25.21 -5.04
N ALA A 223 -38.05 -24.70 -5.02
CA ALA A 223 -38.94 -24.87 -3.87
C ALA A 223 -39.44 -26.31 -3.76
N VAL A 224 -39.39 -26.87 -2.57
CA VAL A 224 -40.00 -28.20 -2.31
C VAL A 224 -41.52 -28.02 -2.22
N PRO A 225 -42.34 -28.70 -3.10
CA PRO A 225 -43.79 -28.47 -3.16
C PRO A 225 -44.52 -28.77 -1.86
N GLU A 226 -44.07 -29.77 -1.13
CA GLU A 226 -44.68 -30.25 0.11
C GLU A 226 -44.16 -29.53 1.36
N SER A 227 -43.25 -28.54 1.21
CA SER A 227 -42.69 -27.82 2.35
C SER A 227 -42.76 -26.31 2.16
N ASN A 228 -43.25 -25.66 3.23
CA ASN A 228 -43.27 -24.20 3.30
C ASN A 228 -41.92 -23.61 3.75
N LYS A 229 -40.93 -24.44 4.14
CA LYS A 229 -39.67 -24.02 4.73
C LYS A 229 -38.46 -24.40 3.89
N LEU A 230 -38.56 -25.46 3.05
CA LEU A 230 -37.40 -26.06 2.40
C LEU A 230 -37.21 -25.58 0.96
N LEU A 231 -35.97 -25.33 0.62
CA LEU A 231 -35.46 -25.26 -0.74
C LEU A 231 -34.57 -26.47 -1.01
N ARG A 232 -34.66 -27.02 -2.23
CA ARG A 232 -33.81 -28.09 -2.72
C ARG A 232 -32.70 -27.45 -3.58
N PHE A 233 -31.47 -27.76 -3.25
CA PHE A 233 -30.29 -27.30 -3.96
C PHE A 233 -29.58 -28.46 -4.65
N GLU A 234 -29.11 -28.25 -5.86
CA GLU A 234 -28.09 -29.04 -6.51
C GLU A 234 -26.81 -28.25 -6.50
N LEU A 235 -25.78 -28.73 -5.80
CA LEU A 235 -24.55 -28.04 -5.53
C LEU A 235 -23.38 -28.73 -6.23
N ASP A 236 -22.57 -27.98 -6.96
CA ASP A 236 -21.29 -28.43 -7.55
C ASP A 236 -20.16 -28.16 -6.57
N LEU A 237 -19.46 -29.23 -6.16
CA LEU A 237 -18.29 -29.19 -5.27
C LEU A 237 -16.96 -29.26 -6.05
N GLY A 238 -17.02 -29.28 -7.38
CA GLY A 238 -15.86 -29.33 -8.27
C GLY A 238 -15.53 -30.75 -8.77
N ASP A 239 -15.62 -31.75 -7.94
CA ASP A 239 -15.36 -33.16 -8.24
C ASP A 239 -16.66 -33.99 -8.38
N HIS A 240 -17.75 -33.53 -7.76
CA HIS A 240 -19.07 -34.15 -7.81
C HIS A 240 -20.18 -33.14 -7.50
N THR A 241 -21.41 -33.54 -7.81
CA THR A 241 -22.62 -32.79 -7.41
C THR A 241 -23.27 -33.40 -6.19
N ARG A 242 -23.90 -32.56 -5.36
CA ARG A 242 -24.62 -33.00 -4.18
C ARG A 242 -25.95 -32.29 -4.05
N GLN A 243 -27.00 -33.05 -3.74
CA GLN A 243 -28.30 -32.49 -3.41
C GLN A 243 -28.37 -32.17 -1.91
N VAL A 244 -28.84 -30.96 -1.59
CA VAL A 244 -28.99 -30.48 -0.21
C VAL A 244 -30.36 -29.83 -0.04
N PHE A 245 -30.98 -30.01 1.13
CA PHE A 245 -32.19 -29.32 1.53
C PHE A 245 -31.85 -28.29 2.61
N SER A 246 -32.38 -27.08 2.47
CA SER A 246 -32.14 -26.00 3.44
C SER A 246 -33.45 -25.29 3.78
N GLY A 247 -33.64 -24.99 5.07
CA GLY A 247 -34.84 -24.34 5.63
C GLY A 247 -34.89 -22.81 5.40
N ILE A 248 -34.37 -22.31 4.30
CA ILE A 248 -34.22 -20.87 4.04
C ILE A 248 -35.28 -20.29 3.07
N LYS A 249 -36.32 -21.03 2.72
CA LYS A 249 -37.35 -20.58 1.77
C LYS A 249 -38.00 -19.26 2.16
N ALA A 250 -38.15 -18.98 3.44
CA ALA A 250 -38.71 -17.72 3.92
C ALA A 250 -37.83 -16.49 3.65
N ALA A 251 -36.52 -16.70 3.49
CA ALA A 251 -35.58 -15.64 3.21
C ALA A 251 -35.42 -15.35 1.70
N TYR A 252 -35.86 -16.28 0.84
CA TYR A 252 -35.66 -16.17 -0.62
C TYR A 252 -36.98 -16.46 -1.35
N ASN A 253 -37.65 -15.37 -1.76
CA ASN A 253 -38.94 -15.47 -2.49
C ASN A 253 -38.78 -15.99 -3.93
N LYS A 254 -37.55 -15.92 -4.46
CA LYS A 254 -37.22 -16.38 -5.82
C LYS A 254 -35.98 -17.26 -5.73
N PRO A 255 -36.17 -18.58 -5.56
CA PRO A 255 -35.04 -19.52 -5.43
C PRO A 255 -34.07 -19.49 -6.60
N GLU A 256 -34.54 -19.19 -7.81
CA GLU A 256 -33.76 -19.13 -9.05
C GLU A 256 -32.67 -18.06 -9.00
N GLU A 257 -32.83 -17.02 -8.22
CA GLU A 257 -31.80 -15.96 -8.05
C GLU A 257 -30.56 -16.46 -7.30
N LEU A 258 -30.61 -17.63 -6.69
CA LEU A 258 -29.50 -18.29 -6.03
C LEU A 258 -28.62 -19.11 -7.01
N GLU A 259 -29.15 -19.45 -8.19
CA GLU A 259 -28.43 -20.21 -9.19
C GLU A 259 -27.20 -19.44 -9.69
N GLY A 260 -26.08 -20.16 -9.84
CA GLY A 260 -24.79 -19.59 -10.22
C GLY A 260 -24.01 -18.95 -9.09
N ARG A 261 -24.59 -18.74 -7.90
CA ARG A 261 -23.91 -18.22 -6.71
C ARG A 261 -23.06 -19.28 -6.02
N PHE A 262 -22.06 -18.83 -5.28
CA PHE A 262 -21.31 -19.69 -4.37
C PHE A 262 -21.89 -19.64 -2.98
N VAL A 263 -21.98 -20.82 -2.34
CA VAL A 263 -22.46 -20.99 -0.97
C VAL A 263 -21.45 -21.80 -0.17
N ILE A 264 -21.47 -21.64 1.15
CA ILE A 264 -20.71 -22.48 2.07
C ILE A 264 -21.67 -23.57 2.57
N MET A 265 -21.25 -24.83 2.49
CA MET A 265 -22.01 -25.96 3.01
C MET A 265 -21.18 -26.80 3.99
N VAL A 266 -21.81 -27.45 4.93
CA VAL A 266 -21.18 -28.47 5.77
C VAL A 266 -21.28 -29.81 5.02
N ALA A 267 -20.12 -30.30 4.56
CA ALA A 267 -20.05 -31.47 3.69
C ALA A 267 -20.21 -32.80 4.41
N ASN A 268 -19.86 -32.86 5.68
CA ASN A 268 -19.93 -34.06 6.52
C ASN A 268 -21.12 -34.12 7.47
N LEU A 269 -22.15 -33.30 7.21
CA LEU A 269 -23.43 -33.43 7.96
C LEU A 269 -24.17 -34.69 7.50
N ALA A 270 -24.58 -35.49 8.46
CA ALA A 270 -25.42 -36.68 8.19
C ALA A 270 -26.75 -36.28 7.52
N PRO A 271 -27.29 -37.13 6.65
CA PRO A 271 -28.57 -36.90 5.98
C PRO A 271 -29.75 -36.89 6.94
#